data_382204d58fda8fc2966c383c6b4506c5
#
_entry.id   382204d58fda8fc2966c383c6b4506c5
#
_cell.length_a   1.000
_cell.length_b   1.000
_cell.length_c   1.000
_cell.angle_alpha   90.00
_cell.angle_beta   90.00
_cell.angle_gamma   90.00
#
_symmetry.space_group_name_H-M   'P 1'
#
loop_
_entity.id
_entity.type
_entity.pdbx_description
1 polymer ?
#
loop_
_entity_poly.entity_id
_entity_poly.type
_entity_poly.pdbx_seq_one_letter_code
_entity_poly.pdbx_strand_id
1 'polypeptide(L)'
;MVKTKSKKILIVVLSTILSIVMVVVLLLFFPLMGKKHTEVWSAKQEFKLDQLQTVEKNSNQDFKILLLTDTQLWMNPKDNKACYDQIRKLVAQTTPDLIATVGDNVSGVTSRFLLKEWIDVMDSFQIPWAPVFGNHDSEIPMTTLNWQGDQLLKSEYCLFQKGPSNLYGCGNYAVNITEKGEPIYTP
;
A
#
# COMPACT_ATOMS: atom_id res chain seq x y z
N MET A 1 12.91 57.67 6.17
CA MET A 1 11.90 57.20 5.17
C MET A 1 12.27 55.92 4.42
N VAL A 2 13.53 55.62 4.13
CA VAL A 2 13.96 54.41 3.37
C VAL A 2 13.72 53.12 4.12
N LYS A 3 13.99 53.01 5.44
CA LYS A 3 13.80 51.79 6.27
C LYS A 3 12.33 51.28 6.32
N THR A 4 11.35 52.18 6.19
CA THR A 4 9.92 51.81 6.23
C THR A 4 9.46 51.20 4.91
N LYS A 5 10.00 51.64 3.77
CA LYS A 5 9.71 51.10 2.45
C LYS A 5 10.26 49.70 2.28
N SER A 6 11.48 49.46 2.75
CA SER A 6 12.13 48.14 2.73
C SER A 6 11.39 47.08 3.59
N LYS A 7 10.90 47.46 4.79
CA LYS A 7 10.07 46.60 5.63
C LYS A 7 8.75 46.23 4.98
N LYS A 8 8.07 47.17 4.31
CA LYS A 8 6.80 46.90 3.59
C LYS A 8 7.03 45.92 2.42
N ILE A 9 8.09 46.12 1.64
CA ILE A 9 8.45 45.21 0.55
C ILE A 9 8.73 43.80 1.09
N LEU A 10 9.49 43.68 2.17
CA LEU A 10 9.80 42.40 2.80
C LEU A 10 8.51 41.67 3.26
N ILE A 11 7.59 42.37 3.90
CA ILE A 11 6.30 41.81 4.36
C ILE A 11 5.48 41.30 3.16
N VAL A 12 5.41 42.08 2.08
CA VAL A 12 4.68 41.67 0.86
C VAL A 12 5.31 40.42 0.26
N VAL A 13 6.63 40.38 0.13
CA VAL A 13 7.34 39.20 -0.41
C VAL A 13 7.10 37.97 0.46
N LEU A 14 7.23 38.10 1.78
CA LEU A 14 7.00 36.97 2.70
C LEU A 14 5.55 36.49 2.67
N SER A 15 4.56 37.40 2.61
CA SER A 15 3.15 37.01 2.52
C SER A 15 2.83 36.32 1.19
N THR A 16 3.44 36.77 0.09
CA THR A 16 3.27 36.12 -1.21
C THR A 16 3.87 34.74 -1.22
N ILE A 17 5.08 34.55 -0.68
CA ILE A 17 5.72 33.24 -0.54
C ILE A 17 4.85 32.32 0.31
N LEU A 18 4.36 32.81 1.46
CA LEU A 18 3.49 32.02 2.34
C LEU A 18 2.20 31.61 1.65
N SER A 19 1.58 32.50 0.88
CA SER A 19 0.38 32.21 0.11
C SER A 19 0.64 31.16 -0.97
N ILE A 20 1.75 31.25 -1.68
CA ILE A 20 2.14 30.26 -2.69
C ILE A 20 2.37 28.90 -2.03
N VAL A 21 3.10 28.84 -0.91
CA VAL A 21 3.32 27.60 -0.15
C VAL A 21 1.99 27.02 0.31
N MET A 22 1.08 27.83 0.83
CA MET A 22 -0.24 27.37 1.26
C MET A 22 -1.07 26.82 0.08
N VAL A 23 -1.04 27.45 -1.08
CA VAL A 23 -1.73 26.96 -2.30
C VAL A 23 -1.12 25.66 -2.76
N VAL A 24 0.22 25.53 -2.77
CA VAL A 24 0.91 24.29 -3.13
C VAL A 24 0.55 23.17 -2.16
N VAL A 25 0.53 23.46 -0.86
CA VAL A 25 0.10 22.49 0.16
C VAL A 25 -1.35 22.08 -0.09
N LEU A 26 -2.26 23.01 -0.31
CA LEU A 26 -3.66 22.70 -0.63
C LEU A 26 -3.81 21.87 -1.91
N LEU A 27 -3.08 22.20 -2.96
CA LEU A 27 -3.11 21.45 -4.22
C LEU A 27 -2.53 20.02 -4.07
N LEU A 28 -1.55 19.83 -3.17
CA LEU A 28 -0.99 18.52 -2.87
C LEU A 28 -1.89 17.69 -1.96
N PHE A 29 -2.55 18.34 -0.99
CA PHE A 29 -3.37 17.65 0.01
C PHE A 29 -4.81 17.43 -0.44
N PHE A 30 -5.43 18.39 -1.14
CA PHE A 30 -6.85 18.33 -1.48
C PHE A 30 -7.26 17.15 -2.38
N PRO A 31 -6.47 16.74 -3.39
CA PRO A 31 -6.79 15.55 -4.20
C PRO A 31 -6.61 14.24 -3.44
N LEU A 32 -5.90 14.27 -2.31
CA LEU A 32 -5.54 13.10 -1.52
C LEU A 32 -6.47 12.93 -0.30
N MET A 33 -7.18 14.01 0.08
CA MET A 33 -8.17 13.97 1.14
C MET A 33 -9.51 13.48 0.58
N GLY A 34 -9.89 12.28 0.93
CA GLY A 34 -11.29 11.93 0.98
C GLY A 34 -11.95 11.28 -0.22
N LYS A 35 -11.25 10.66 -1.14
CA LYS A 35 -11.90 9.60 -1.92
C LYS A 35 -12.03 8.38 -1.02
N LYS A 36 -13.22 8.21 -0.47
CA LYS A 36 -13.58 6.94 0.14
C LYS A 36 -13.33 5.85 -0.87
N HIS A 37 -12.80 4.76 -0.42
CA HIS A 37 -12.71 3.51 -1.09
C HIS A 37 -14.02 3.16 -1.82
N THR A 38 -13.90 2.75 -3.03
CA THR A 38 -15.01 2.59 -3.96
C THR A 38 -14.94 1.25 -4.69
N GLU A 39 -14.77 0.18 -3.96
CA GLU A 39 -15.02 -1.11 -4.55
C GLU A 39 -16.50 -1.33 -4.70
N VAL A 40 -16.87 -1.95 -5.79
CA VAL A 40 -18.25 -2.10 -6.20
C VAL A 40 -18.78 -3.47 -5.79
N TRP A 41 -18.59 -3.85 -4.55
CA TRP A 41 -19.44 -4.91 -4.02
C TRP A 41 -20.70 -4.23 -3.49
N SER A 42 -21.83 -4.51 -4.12
CA SER A 42 -23.09 -4.07 -3.54
C SER A 42 -23.35 -4.88 -2.27
N ALA A 43 -24.07 -4.28 -1.31
CA ALA A 43 -24.50 -4.98 -0.09
C ALA A 43 -25.34 -6.26 -0.35
N LYS A 44 -25.74 -6.47 -1.60
CA LYS A 44 -26.49 -7.65 -2.07
C LYS A 44 -25.60 -8.65 -2.82
N GLN A 45 -24.33 -8.35 -3.03
CA GLN A 45 -23.43 -9.24 -3.74
C GLN A 45 -22.92 -10.28 -2.75
N GLU A 46 -23.36 -11.52 -2.92
CA GLU A 46 -22.84 -12.65 -2.18
C GLU A 46 -21.38 -12.89 -2.55
N PHE A 47 -20.62 -13.30 -1.56
CA PHE A 47 -19.24 -13.70 -1.72
C PHE A 47 -19.22 -15.03 -2.48
N LYS A 48 -18.71 -15.03 -3.69
CA LYS A 48 -18.66 -16.24 -4.53
C LYS A 48 -17.22 -16.69 -4.69
N LEU A 49 -16.96 -17.95 -4.35
CA LEU A 49 -15.62 -18.55 -4.40
C LEU A 49 -15.01 -18.55 -5.81
N ASP A 50 -15.83 -18.66 -6.84
CA ASP A 50 -15.42 -18.65 -8.25
C ASP A 50 -15.03 -17.25 -8.77
N GLN A 51 -15.29 -16.20 -7.99
CA GLN A 51 -14.94 -14.81 -8.31
C GLN A 51 -13.75 -14.28 -7.52
N LEU A 52 -13.16 -15.09 -6.64
CA LEU A 52 -11.96 -14.74 -5.90
C LEU A 52 -10.72 -14.93 -6.75
N GLN A 53 -9.69 -14.15 -6.45
CA GLN A 53 -8.36 -14.45 -6.95
C GLN A 53 -7.87 -15.77 -6.37
N THR A 54 -7.14 -16.52 -7.16
CA THR A 54 -6.71 -17.88 -6.80
C THR A 54 -5.20 -18.03 -6.87
N VAL A 55 -4.65 -18.83 -5.97
CA VAL A 55 -3.28 -19.31 -6.04
C VAL A 55 -3.32 -20.84 -6.08
N GLU A 56 -2.76 -21.42 -7.14
CA GLU A 56 -2.77 -22.85 -7.33
C GLU A 56 -1.65 -23.52 -6.52
N LYS A 57 -2.03 -24.50 -5.71
CA LYS A 57 -1.12 -25.35 -4.96
C LYS A 57 -0.57 -26.46 -5.85
N ASN A 58 0.73 -26.66 -5.82
CA ASN A 58 1.31 -27.87 -6.38
C ASN A 58 0.93 -29.09 -5.51
N SER A 59 0.22 -30.06 -6.10
CA SER A 59 -0.31 -31.25 -5.42
C SER A 59 0.76 -32.14 -4.76
N ASN A 60 2.02 -31.97 -5.15
CA ASN A 60 3.12 -32.83 -4.68
C ASN A 60 3.91 -32.26 -3.50
N GLN A 61 3.51 -31.11 -2.97
CA GLN A 61 4.20 -30.45 -1.86
C GLN A 61 3.26 -29.64 -1.00
N ASP A 62 3.71 -29.30 0.21
CA ASP A 62 2.97 -28.41 1.10
C ASP A 62 2.88 -27.00 0.53
N PHE A 63 1.75 -26.34 0.72
CA PHE A 63 1.56 -24.95 0.38
C PHE A 63 2.18 -24.07 1.47
N LYS A 64 3.11 -23.22 1.10
CA LYS A 64 3.86 -22.36 2.03
C LYS A 64 3.43 -20.92 1.91
N ILE A 65 3.04 -20.32 3.02
CA ILE A 65 2.75 -18.90 3.12
C ILE A 65 3.85 -18.23 3.96
N LEU A 66 4.54 -17.25 3.37
CA LEU A 66 5.46 -16.39 4.11
C LEU A 66 4.70 -15.19 4.63
N LEU A 67 4.62 -15.03 5.95
CA LEU A 67 4.02 -13.87 6.60
C LEU A 67 5.10 -12.84 6.90
N LEU A 68 4.90 -11.60 6.43
CA LEU A 68 5.73 -10.45 6.72
C LEU A 68 4.87 -9.39 7.42
N THR A 69 5.40 -8.74 8.43
CA THR A 69 4.72 -7.65 9.14
C THR A 69 5.70 -6.57 9.53
N ASP A 70 5.22 -5.35 9.76
CA ASP A 70 5.98 -4.27 10.36
C ASP A 70 7.30 -3.96 9.64
N THR A 71 7.30 -3.98 8.32
CA THR A 71 8.48 -3.58 7.55
C THR A 71 8.78 -2.10 7.73
N GLN A 72 7.76 -1.29 7.99
CA GLN A 72 7.81 0.11 8.38
C GLN A 72 8.88 0.92 7.63
N LEU A 73 8.95 0.73 6.32
CA LEU A 73 9.92 1.43 5.48
C LEU A 73 9.74 2.94 5.63
N TRP A 74 10.83 3.64 5.87
CA TRP A 74 10.77 5.07 6.07
C TRP A 74 12.07 5.79 5.65
N MET A 75 12.32 7.03 6.06
CA MET A 75 13.40 7.91 5.57
C MET A 75 14.85 7.41 5.78
N ASN A 76 15.08 6.19 6.24
CA ASN A 76 16.41 5.63 6.40
C ASN A 76 16.76 4.60 5.32
N PRO A 77 17.46 4.97 4.23
CA PRO A 77 17.76 4.06 3.14
C PRO A 77 18.59 2.83 3.56
N LYS A 78 19.41 2.95 4.62
CA LYS A 78 20.22 1.82 5.10
C LYS A 78 19.36 0.76 5.75
N ASP A 79 18.39 1.19 6.58
CA ASP A 79 17.47 0.27 7.25
C ASP A 79 16.51 -0.35 6.24
N ASN A 80 15.99 0.44 5.29
CA ASN A 80 15.15 -0.07 4.21
C ASN A 80 15.91 -1.14 3.38
N LYS A 81 17.16 -0.86 3.01
CA LYS A 81 17.99 -1.85 2.30
C LYS A 81 18.20 -3.11 3.12
N ALA A 82 18.50 -2.98 4.42
CA ALA A 82 18.67 -4.13 5.30
C ALA A 82 17.39 -4.96 5.41
N CYS A 83 16.22 -4.31 5.51
CA CYS A 83 14.92 -4.94 5.50
C CYS A 83 14.72 -5.74 4.19
N TYR A 84 14.91 -5.13 3.03
CA TYR A 84 14.79 -5.82 1.74
C TYR A 84 15.76 -7.00 1.60
N ASP A 85 16.99 -6.84 2.07
CA ASP A 85 17.99 -7.94 2.02
C ASP A 85 17.56 -9.12 2.90
N GLN A 86 16.92 -8.88 4.05
CA GLN A 86 16.36 -9.94 4.90
C GLN A 86 15.16 -10.62 4.23
N ILE A 87 14.25 -9.85 3.63
CA ILE A 87 13.10 -10.41 2.91
C ILE A 87 13.58 -11.30 1.76
N ARG A 88 14.55 -10.85 0.96
CA ARG A 88 15.14 -11.66 -0.12
C ARG A 88 15.72 -12.99 0.40
N LYS A 89 16.39 -12.95 1.55
CA LYS A 89 16.92 -14.18 2.19
C LYS A 89 15.79 -15.11 2.63
N LEU A 90 14.75 -14.56 3.28
CA LEU A 90 13.60 -15.35 3.72
C LEU A 90 12.89 -16.01 2.53
N VAL A 91 12.62 -15.27 1.47
CA VAL A 91 12.00 -15.78 0.25
C VAL A 91 12.86 -16.91 -0.36
N ALA A 92 14.18 -16.69 -0.48
CA ALA A 92 15.08 -17.69 -1.02
C ALA A 92 15.18 -18.97 -0.15
N GLN A 93 15.09 -18.84 1.18
CA GLN A 93 15.17 -19.97 2.11
C GLN A 93 13.86 -20.74 2.22
N THR A 94 12.72 -20.05 2.17
CA THR A 94 11.40 -20.66 2.37
C THR A 94 10.75 -21.12 1.08
N THR A 95 11.11 -20.49 -0.06
CA THR A 95 10.46 -20.72 -1.36
C THR A 95 8.93 -20.76 -1.21
N PRO A 96 8.30 -19.65 -0.80
CA PRO A 96 6.87 -19.64 -0.51
C PRO A 96 6.04 -19.65 -1.80
N ASP A 97 4.84 -20.20 -1.73
CA ASP A 97 3.84 -20.15 -2.79
C ASP A 97 3.00 -18.86 -2.75
N LEU A 98 2.94 -18.23 -1.57
CA LEU A 98 2.25 -16.97 -1.33
C LEU A 98 3.01 -16.14 -0.29
N ILE A 99 3.09 -14.84 -0.48
CA ILE A 99 3.59 -13.92 0.54
C ILE A 99 2.40 -13.07 1.04
N ALA A 100 2.16 -13.06 2.34
CA ALA A 100 1.18 -12.16 2.94
C ALA A 100 1.88 -11.09 3.77
N THR A 101 1.58 -9.81 3.51
CA THR A 101 2.09 -8.71 4.31
C THR A 101 0.98 -8.16 5.22
N VAL A 102 1.19 -8.29 6.53
CA VAL A 102 0.13 -8.12 7.54
C VAL A 102 0.17 -6.74 8.21
N GLY A 103 0.34 -5.71 7.40
CA GLY A 103 0.24 -4.32 7.81
C GLY A 103 1.58 -3.65 8.11
N ASP A 104 1.52 -2.33 8.27
CA ASP A 104 2.63 -1.43 8.55
C ASP A 104 3.78 -1.57 7.54
N ASN A 105 3.42 -1.56 6.26
CA ASN A 105 4.35 -1.80 5.16
C ASN A 105 5.28 -0.60 4.97
N VAL A 106 4.70 0.61 4.94
CA VAL A 106 5.43 1.87 4.77
C VAL A 106 4.95 2.89 5.80
N SER A 107 5.84 3.78 6.23
CA SER A 107 5.49 4.78 7.25
C SER A 107 6.05 6.18 6.94
N GLY A 108 5.48 7.19 7.61
CA GLY A 108 5.96 8.55 7.58
C GLY A 108 5.77 9.27 6.24
N VAL A 109 6.35 10.48 6.13
CA VAL A 109 6.16 11.41 5.01
C VAL A 109 6.70 10.91 3.67
N THR A 110 7.57 9.92 3.68
CA THR A 110 8.17 9.31 2.48
C THR A 110 7.41 8.10 1.97
N SER A 111 6.37 7.65 2.67
CA SER A 111 5.59 6.45 2.32
C SER A 111 5.09 6.44 0.88
N ARG A 112 4.80 7.63 0.31
CA ARG A 112 4.37 7.75 -1.09
C ARG A 112 5.41 7.24 -2.10
N PHE A 113 6.70 7.48 -1.82
CA PHE A 113 7.80 7.03 -2.68
C PHE A 113 8.18 5.58 -2.35
N LEU A 114 8.21 5.26 -1.06
CA LEU A 114 8.61 3.95 -0.57
C LEU A 114 7.59 2.86 -0.92
N LEU A 115 6.31 3.20 -1.02
CA LEU A 115 5.30 2.23 -1.45
C LEU A 115 5.59 1.70 -2.86
N LYS A 116 6.01 2.57 -3.78
CA LYS A 116 6.37 2.12 -5.12
C LYS A 116 7.59 1.19 -5.07
N GLU A 117 8.62 1.58 -4.35
CA GLU A 117 9.82 0.75 -4.18
C GLU A 117 9.48 -0.59 -3.52
N TRP A 118 8.59 -0.58 -2.52
CA TRP A 118 8.06 -1.77 -1.88
C TRP A 118 7.36 -2.70 -2.87
N ILE A 119 6.46 -2.17 -3.69
CA ILE A 119 5.76 -2.93 -4.74
C ILE A 119 6.77 -3.53 -5.71
N ASP A 120 7.72 -2.72 -6.22
CA ASP A 120 8.75 -3.18 -7.16
C ASP A 120 9.59 -4.33 -6.55
N VAL A 121 9.91 -4.26 -5.25
CA VAL A 121 10.65 -5.35 -4.56
C VAL A 121 9.78 -6.61 -4.44
N MET A 122 8.52 -6.48 -4.05
CA MET A 122 7.62 -7.63 -3.93
C MET A 122 7.37 -8.30 -5.27
N ASP A 123 7.14 -7.53 -6.32
CA ASP A 123 6.92 -8.05 -7.67
C ASP A 123 8.18 -8.72 -8.25
N SER A 124 9.38 -8.29 -7.81
CA SER A 124 10.64 -8.90 -8.24
C SER A 124 10.78 -10.37 -7.88
N PHE A 125 10.02 -10.85 -6.90
CA PHE A 125 10.00 -12.27 -6.52
C PHE A 125 9.18 -13.13 -7.49
N GLN A 126 8.28 -12.53 -8.27
CA GLN A 126 7.36 -13.25 -9.17
C GLN A 126 6.49 -14.29 -8.43
N ILE A 127 6.23 -14.03 -7.16
CA ILE A 127 5.39 -14.85 -6.28
C ILE A 127 4.12 -14.04 -5.98
N PRO A 128 2.92 -14.64 -6.06
CA PRO A 128 1.70 -13.97 -5.63
C PRO A 128 1.85 -13.41 -4.21
N TRP A 129 1.41 -12.18 -4.00
CA TRP A 129 1.47 -11.57 -2.68
C TRP A 129 0.19 -10.81 -2.33
N ALA A 130 -0.20 -10.90 -1.06
CA ALA A 130 -1.48 -10.43 -0.54
C ALA A 130 -1.25 -9.46 0.63
N PRO A 131 -1.28 -8.13 0.40
CA PRO A 131 -1.09 -7.15 1.46
C PRO A 131 -2.39 -6.79 2.16
N VAL A 132 -2.29 -6.53 3.46
CA VAL A 132 -3.26 -5.73 4.21
C VAL A 132 -2.60 -4.50 4.80
N PHE A 133 -3.40 -3.53 5.24
CA PHE A 133 -2.92 -2.30 5.84
C PHE A 133 -2.91 -2.40 7.37
N GLY A 134 -1.90 -1.80 7.99
CA GLY A 134 -1.81 -1.58 9.42
C GLY A 134 -2.15 -0.13 9.80
N ASN A 135 -1.90 0.23 11.04
CA ASN A 135 -2.21 1.57 11.54
C ASN A 135 -1.25 2.64 11.02
N HIS A 136 0.02 2.31 10.78
CA HIS A 136 1.02 3.26 10.25
C HIS A 136 0.86 3.57 8.77
N ASP A 137 0.22 2.70 7.99
CA ASP A 137 0.01 2.91 6.56
C ASP A 137 -0.90 4.13 6.25
N SER A 138 -1.70 4.59 7.23
CA SER A 138 -2.66 5.70 7.05
C SER A 138 -2.33 6.98 7.83
N GLU A 139 -1.17 7.07 8.48
CA GLU A 139 -0.82 8.21 9.34
C GLU A 139 -0.66 9.53 8.59
N ILE A 140 -0.27 9.47 7.33
CA ILE A 140 0.01 10.66 6.53
C ILE A 140 -1.14 10.92 5.54
N PRO A 141 -1.78 12.11 5.59
CA PRO A 141 -2.90 12.44 4.70
C PRO A 141 -2.60 12.30 3.21
N MET A 142 -1.33 12.41 2.81
CA MET A 142 -0.89 12.28 1.42
C MET A 142 -0.84 10.84 0.90
N THR A 143 -0.97 9.86 1.78
CA THR A 143 -0.91 8.43 1.48
C THR A 143 -2.11 7.69 2.04
N THR A 144 -3.31 8.16 1.67
CA THR A 144 -4.55 7.49 2.10
C THR A 144 -4.53 6.02 1.67
N LEU A 145 -5.18 5.15 2.44
CA LEU A 145 -5.30 3.72 2.10
C LEU A 145 -5.91 3.51 0.71
N ASN A 146 -6.85 4.37 0.33
CA ASN A 146 -7.44 4.33 -1.00
C ASN A 146 -6.43 4.60 -2.12
N TRP A 147 -5.55 5.60 -1.95
CA TRP A 147 -4.48 5.87 -2.90
C TRP A 147 -3.46 4.73 -2.94
N GLN A 148 -3.09 4.17 -1.78
CA GLN A 148 -2.18 3.02 -1.71
C GLN A 148 -2.79 1.81 -2.42
N GLY A 149 -4.07 1.52 -2.20
CA GLY A 149 -4.81 0.49 -2.90
C GLY A 149 -4.77 0.68 -4.42
N ASP A 150 -4.92 1.94 -4.91
CA ASP A 150 -4.78 2.25 -6.35
C ASP A 150 -3.37 1.96 -6.90
N GLN A 151 -2.33 2.02 -6.06
CA GLN A 151 -0.98 1.62 -6.48
C GLN A 151 -0.82 0.09 -6.47
N LEU A 152 -1.30 -0.58 -5.42
CA LEU A 152 -1.27 -2.04 -5.30
C LEU A 152 -1.97 -2.75 -6.47
N LEU A 153 -3.11 -2.20 -6.91
CA LEU A 153 -3.87 -2.73 -8.06
C LEU A 153 -3.11 -2.65 -9.41
N LYS A 154 -1.98 -1.94 -9.48
CA LYS A 154 -1.14 -1.86 -10.69
C LYS A 154 -0.05 -2.93 -10.73
N SER A 155 0.17 -3.60 -9.63
CA SER A 155 1.15 -4.68 -9.51
C SER A 155 0.67 -5.93 -10.24
N GLU A 156 1.58 -6.63 -10.88
CA GLU A 156 1.28 -7.86 -11.63
C GLU A 156 1.05 -9.06 -10.70
N TYR A 157 1.77 -9.10 -9.58
CA TYR A 157 1.74 -10.24 -8.64
C TYR A 157 0.93 -9.97 -7.38
N CYS A 158 0.45 -8.74 -7.20
CA CYS A 158 -0.33 -8.36 -6.03
C CYS A 158 -1.79 -8.82 -6.13
N LEU A 159 -2.25 -9.55 -5.14
CA LEU A 159 -3.62 -10.06 -5.04
C LEU A 159 -4.56 -9.10 -4.30
N PHE A 160 -4.14 -7.85 -4.08
CA PHE A 160 -4.91 -6.87 -3.36
C PHE A 160 -6.25 -6.57 -4.05
N GLN A 161 -7.30 -6.47 -3.24
CA GLN A 161 -8.60 -5.95 -3.65
C GLN A 161 -9.05 -4.91 -2.61
N LYS A 162 -9.68 -3.83 -3.05
CA LYS A 162 -10.14 -2.78 -2.13
C LYS A 162 -11.23 -3.27 -1.17
N GLY A 163 -11.98 -4.26 -1.59
CA GLY A 163 -13.09 -4.81 -0.84
C GLY A 163 -14.38 -3.99 -0.97
N PRO A 164 -15.49 -4.44 -0.35
CA PRO A 164 -16.81 -3.88 -0.54
C PRO A 164 -16.98 -2.51 0.10
N SER A 165 -17.71 -1.61 -0.56
CA SER A 165 -17.93 -0.24 -0.10
C SER A 165 -18.83 -0.14 1.14
N ASN A 166 -19.56 -1.19 1.47
CA ASN A 166 -20.43 -1.28 2.65
C ASN A 166 -19.72 -1.83 3.90
N LEU A 167 -18.47 -2.24 3.78
CA LEU A 167 -17.62 -2.59 4.93
C LEU A 167 -16.69 -1.42 5.26
N TYR A 168 -16.41 -1.28 6.55
CA TYR A 168 -15.44 -0.30 7.02
C TYR A 168 -14.02 -0.74 6.66
N GLY A 169 -13.20 0.20 6.19
CA GLY A 169 -11.81 -0.04 5.85
C GLY A 169 -11.56 -0.15 4.35
N CYS A 170 -10.34 -0.52 4.00
CA CYS A 170 -9.87 -0.75 2.64
C CYS A 170 -9.02 -2.02 2.65
N GLY A 171 -9.24 -2.90 1.70
CA GLY A 171 -8.51 -4.17 1.64
C GLY A 171 -9.22 -5.32 2.38
N ASN A 172 -10.56 -5.31 2.39
CA ASN A 172 -11.34 -6.47 2.84
C ASN A 172 -11.53 -7.43 1.68
N TYR A 173 -10.69 -8.43 1.57
CA TYR A 173 -10.74 -9.39 0.47
C TYR A 173 -10.30 -10.78 0.94
N ALA A 174 -10.49 -11.76 0.09
CA ALA A 174 -10.04 -13.12 0.30
C ALA A 174 -9.39 -13.67 -0.98
N VAL A 175 -8.57 -14.67 -0.82
CA VAL A 175 -7.85 -15.36 -1.88
C VAL A 175 -8.11 -16.86 -1.75
N ASN A 176 -8.52 -17.51 -2.83
CA ASN A 176 -8.64 -18.97 -2.83
C ASN A 176 -7.27 -19.62 -3.01
N ILE A 177 -6.99 -20.63 -2.22
CA ILE A 177 -5.96 -21.61 -2.53
C ILE A 177 -6.65 -22.80 -3.19
N THR A 178 -6.24 -23.14 -4.40
CA THR A 178 -6.81 -24.23 -5.19
C THR A 178 -5.81 -25.36 -5.38
N GLU A 179 -6.30 -26.55 -5.55
CA GLU A 179 -5.51 -27.71 -5.97
C GLU A 179 -6.25 -28.43 -7.09
N LYS A 180 -5.63 -28.54 -8.25
CA LYS A 180 -6.26 -29.07 -9.48
C LYS A 180 -7.54 -28.32 -9.88
N GLY A 181 -7.54 -27.01 -9.64
CA GLY A 181 -8.66 -26.12 -9.93
C GLY A 181 -9.78 -26.10 -8.90
N GLU A 182 -9.72 -26.96 -7.86
CA GLU A 182 -10.74 -27.01 -6.80
C GLU A 182 -10.27 -26.22 -5.56
N PRO A 183 -11.11 -25.40 -4.96
CA PRO A 183 -10.77 -24.67 -3.73
C PRO A 183 -10.51 -25.65 -2.57
N ILE A 184 -9.34 -25.53 -1.94
CA ILE A 184 -8.97 -26.30 -0.76
C ILE A 184 -8.92 -25.43 0.51
N TYR A 185 -8.73 -24.13 0.35
CA TYR A 185 -8.69 -23.17 1.45
C TYR A 185 -8.99 -21.76 0.98
N THR A 186 -9.78 -21.02 1.79
CA THR A 186 -10.07 -19.59 1.59
C THR A 186 -9.87 -18.87 2.93
N PRO A 187 -8.72 -18.21 3.16
CA PRO A 187 -8.43 -17.47 4.39
C PRO A 187 -9.15 -16.12 4.43
#